data_e4f6a49a7dea42966a7d4ffdf551aced
#
_entry.id   e4f6a49a7dea42966a7d4ffdf551aced
#
_cell.length_a   1.000
_cell.length_b   1.000
_cell.length_c   1.000
_cell.angle_alpha   90.00
_cell.angle_beta   90.00
_cell.angle_gamma   90.00
#
_symmetry.space_group_name_H-M   'P 1'
#
loop_
_entity.id
_entity.type
_entity.pdbx_description
1 polymer ?
#
loop_
_entity_poly.entity_id
_entity_poly.type
_entity_poly.pdbx_seq_one_letter_code
_entity_poly.pdbx_strand_id
1 'polypeptide(L)'
;DGELLFPDRFPEKQVADLERTMGSYASAGQLQQRPAPRGGGMFKREWFQTVNAAPANCRWVRGWDLAATAKETAAFTAGVLIGKAQDGRFYIADATRIQGSAADVERLIVNTAGQDGTIVKGSIPQDPGQAGKAQSQYLVRQLAGFDYRASPETGDKVTRADPLAAQAEAGNVLIVQGDWN
;
A
#
# COMPACT_ATOMS: atom_id res chain seq x y z
N ASP A 1 31.89 -11.82 -8.96
CA ASP A 1 30.47 -11.60 -8.72
C ASP A 1 30.01 -10.41 -9.57
N GLY A 2 28.95 -10.57 -10.36
CA GLY A 2 28.46 -9.62 -11.36
C GLY A 2 28.34 -10.21 -12.77
N GLU A 3 28.81 -11.44 -12.95
CA GLU A 3 28.69 -12.15 -14.22
C GLU A 3 27.27 -12.71 -14.40
N LEU A 4 26.68 -12.48 -15.58
CA LEU A 4 25.34 -12.97 -15.90
C LEU A 4 25.35 -14.47 -16.18
N LEU A 5 24.46 -15.22 -15.55
CA LEU A 5 24.37 -16.68 -15.70
C LEU A 5 23.93 -17.10 -17.12
N PHE A 6 23.06 -16.30 -17.76
CA PHE A 6 22.52 -16.56 -19.11
C PHE A 6 22.40 -15.23 -19.89
N PRO A 7 23.51 -14.65 -20.37
CA PRO A 7 23.49 -13.33 -21.01
C PRO A 7 22.67 -13.29 -22.30
N ASP A 8 22.60 -14.41 -23.05
CA ASP A 8 21.80 -14.51 -24.27
C ASP A 8 20.29 -14.45 -24.02
N ARG A 9 19.84 -14.93 -22.87
CA ARG A 9 18.42 -14.94 -22.48
C ARG A 9 18.03 -13.73 -21.63
N PHE A 10 18.95 -13.26 -20.80
CA PHE A 10 18.80 -12.13 -19.90
C PHE A 10 19.98 -11.18 -20.07
N PRO A 11 19.98 -10.32 -21.09
CA PRO A 11 21.04 -9.34 -21.28
C PRO A 11 21.09 -8.34 -20.14
N GLU A 12 22.26 -7.76 -19.92
CA GLU A 12 22.56 -6.85 -18.79
C GLU A 12 21.52 -5.75 -18.61
N LYS A 13 21.06 -5.14 -19.71
CA LYS A 13 20.03 -4.11 -19.66
C LYS A 13 18.72 -4.63 -19.09
N GLN A 14 18.30 -5.83 -19.48
CA GLN A 14 17.06 -6.43 -18.98
C GLN A 14 17.15 -6.80 -17.50
N VAL A 15 18.31 -7.29 -17.05
CA VAL A 15 18.55 -7.56 -15.63
C VAL A 15 18.53 -6.27 -14.82
N ALA A 16 19.18 -5.20 -15.29
CA ALA A 16 19.16 -3.90 -14.64
C ALA A 16 17.76 -3.28 -14.57
N ASP A 17 16.93 -3.46 -15.59
CA ASP A 17 15.53 -3.00 -15.57
C ASP A 17 14.67 -3.82 -14.60
N LEU A 18 14.90 -5.14 -14.52
CA LEU A 18 14.27 -6.02 -13.53
C LEU A 18 14.66 -5.63 -12.09
N GLU A 19 15.95 -5.45 -11.82
CA GLU A 19 16.46 -5.04 -10.50
C GLU A 19 15.86 -3.70 -10.06
N ARG A 20 15.76 -2.74 -10.98
CA ARG A 20 15.14 -1.44 -10.71
C ARG A 20 13.64 -1.56 -10.40
N THR A 21 12.95 -2.46 -11.09
CA THR A 21 11.52 -2.69 -10.90
C THR A 21 11.21 -3.44 -9.60
N MET A 22 12.07 -4.41 -9.26
CA MET A 22 11.90 -5.27 -8.08
C MET A 22 12.39 -4.63 -6.78
N GLY A 23 13.35 -3.68 -6.88
CA GLY A 23 14.06 -3.13 -5.73
C GLY A 23 15.10 -4.09 -5.14
N SER A 24 15.93 -3.57 -4.25
CA SER A 24 17.09 -4.31 -3.73
C SER A 24 16.72 -5.57 -2.94
N TYR A 25 15.62 -5.54 -2.19
CA TYR A 25 15.19 -6.66 -1.36
C TYR A 25 14.72 -7.86 -2.21
N ALA A 26 13.83 -7.62 -3.16
CA ALA A 26 13.31 -8.67 -4.02
C ALA A 26 14.40 -9.19 -4.98
N SER A 27 15.27 -8.31 -5.49
CA SER A 27 16.43 -8.69 -6.32
C SER A 27 17.40 -9.60 -5.58
N ALA A 28 17.72 -9.28 -4.31
CA ALA A 28 18.59 -10.13 -3.49
C ALA A 28 18.00 -11.52 -3.26
N GLY A 29 16.68 -11.62 -3.02
CA GLY A 29 15.98 -12.87 -2.79
C GLY A 29 15.80 -13.69 -4.07
N GLN A 30 15.34 -13.06 -5.16
CA GLN A 30 14.91 -13.78 -6.37
C GLN A 30 16.03 -13.96 -7.42
N LEU A 31 16.83 -12.91 -7.65
CA LEU A 31 17.87 -12.98 -8.68
C LEU A 31 19.20 -13.51 -8.11
N GLN A 32 19.55 -13.17 -6.87
CA GLN A 32 20.82 -13.56 -6.29
C GLN A 32 20.70 -14.74 -5.30
N GLN A 33 19.47 -15.22 -5.03
CA GLN A 33 19.19 -16.31 -4.09
C GLN A 33 19.82 -16.08 -2.69
N ARG A 34 19.99 -14.81 -2.32
CA ARG A 34 20.49 -14.37 -1.02
C ARG A 34 19.31 -13.74 -0.27
N PRO A 35 18.55 -14.50 0.53
CA PRO A 35 17.55 -13.88 1.40
C PRO A 35 18.30 -12.97 2.37
N ALA A 36 18.21 -11.65 2.12
CA ALA A 36 18.83 -10.69 3.03
C ALA A 36 18.20 -10.86 4.42
N PRO A 37 19.01 -11.00 5.49
CA PRO A 37 18.48 -10.93 6.84
C PRO A 37 17.77 -9.58 6.95
N ARG A 38 16.54 -9.58 7.47
CA ARG A 38 15.72 -8.37 7.66
C ARG A 38 16.31 -7.46 8.74
N GLY A 39 17.51 -6.95 8.52
CA GLY A 39 18.08 -5.87 9.30
C GLY A 39 17.48 -4.56 8.82
N GLY A 40 16.33 -4.15 9.38
CA GLY A 40 15.77 -2.84 9.11
C GLY A 40 14.39 -2.79 8.44
N GLY A 41 13.69 -3.92 8.27
CA GLY A 41 12.35 -3.96 7.66
C GLY A 41 12.35 -3.73 6.14
N MET A 42 11.18 -3.92 5.53
CA MET A 42 10.97 -3.75 4.09
C MET A 42 11.08 -2.29 3.65
N PHE A 43 10.77 -1.37 4.55
CA PHE A 43 10.83 0.08 4.34
C PHE A 43 11.87 0.70 5.27
N LYS A 44 12.70 1.60 4.74
CA LYS A 44 13.62 2.42 5.53
C LYS A 44 13.09 3.83 5.61
N ARG A 45 13.14 4.44 6.81
CA ARG A 45 12.64 5.79 7.04
C ARG A 45 13.29 6.83 6.12
N GLU A 46 14.56 6.66 5.83
CA GLU A 46 15.36 7.55 4.97
C GLU A 46 14.90 7.61 3.51
N TRP A 47 14.09 6.64 3.06
CA TRP A 47 13.54 6.62 1.71
C TRP A 47 12.40 7.61 1.51
N PHE A 48 11.78 8.06 2.60
CA PHE A 48 10.61 8.91 2.57
C PHE A 48 10.98 10.36 2.83
N GLN A 49 10.79 11.19 1.81
CA GLN A 49 10.93 12.65 1.92
C GLN A 49 9.58 13.26 2.28
N THR A 50 9.60 14.27 3.16
CA THR A 50 8.41 15.03 3.52
C THR A 50 8.27 16.25 2.60
N VAL A 51 7.05 16.52 2.14
CA VAL A 51 6.68 17.66 1.32
C VAL A 51 5.47 18.38 1.91
N ASN A 52 5.32 19.67 1.63
CA ASN A 52 4.21 20.46 2.18
C ASN A 52 2.86 20.13 1.52
N ALA A 53 2.86 19.73 0.24
CA ALA A 53 1.65 19.41 -0.51
C ALA A 53 1.93 18.45 -1.64
N ALA A 54 0.91 17.67 -2.02
CA ALA A 54 0.91 16.91 -3.27
C ALA A 54 0.46 17.77 -4.43
N PRO A 55 0.82 17.44 -5.70
CA PRO A 55 0.29 18.08 -6.87
C PRO A 55 -1.25 18.00 -6.96
N ALA A 56 -1.90 19.05 -7.41
CA ALA A 56 -3.38 19.14 -7.47
C ALA A 56 -4.02 18.08 -8.38
N ASN A 57 -3.29 17.56 -9.36
CA ASN A 57 -3.78 16.60 -10.35
C ASN A 57 -3.46 15.14 -10.02
N CYS A 58 -3.24 14.80 -8.76
CA CYS A 58 -3.07 13.42 -8.32
C CYS A 58 -4.36 12.61 -8.49
N ARG A 59 -4.20 11.35 -8.86
CA ARG A 59 -5.27 10.35 -8.76
C ARG A 59 -5.21 9.72 -7.38
N TRP A 60 -6.27 9.87 -6.60
CA TRP A 60 -6.32 9.48 -5.20
C TRP A 60 -6.99 8.13 -4.98
N VAL A 61 -6.41 7.35 -4.09
CA VAL A 61 -6.97 6.08 -3.61
C VAL A 61 -6.84 6.02 -2.09
N ARG A 62 -7.91 5.65 -1.40
CA ARG A 62 -7.91 5.25 0.02
C ARG A 62 -7.89 3.72 0.11
N GLY A 63 -6.79 3.16 0.58
CA GLY A 63 -6.66 1.73 0.88
C GLY A 63 -6.92 1.46 2.35
N TRP A 64 -7.60 0.36 2.67
CA TRP A 64 -7.88 -0.09 4.04
C TRP A 64 -7.21 -1.43 4.31
N ASP A 65 -6.73 -1.62 5.55
CA ASP A 65 -6.35 -2.91 6.15
C ASP A 65 -7.24 -3.10 7.38
N LEU A 66 -8.10 -4.13 7.36
CA LEU A 66 -9.10 -4.34 8.41
C LEU A 66 -8.58 -5.33 9.45
N ALA A 67 -8.71 -4.98 10.74
CA ALA A 67 -8.42 -5.91 11.83
C ALA A 67 -9.56 -6.94 11.98
N ALA A 68 -9.19 -8.20 12.21
CA ALA A 68 -10.15 -9.29 12.35
C ALA A 68 -10.90 -9.29 13.70
N THR A 69 -10.38 -8.63 14.74
CA THR A 69 -10.94 -8.67 16.10
C THR A 69 -10.78 -7.35 16.86
N ALA A 70 -11.72 -7.08 17.77
CA ALA A 70 -11.78 -5.86 18.61
C ALA A 70 -11.04 -5.99 19.97
N LYS A 71 -10.15 -6.98 20.17
CA LYS A 71 -9.44 -7.15 21.44
C LYS A 71 -8.39 -6.04 21.62
N GLU A 72 -8.13 -5.59 22.84
CA GLU A 72 -7.11 -4.58 23.15
C GLU A 72 -5.69 -4.93 22.67
N THR A 73 -5.40 -6.20 22.44
CA THR A 73 -4.15 -6.71 21.86
C THR A 73 -4.24 -6.95 20.36
N ALA A 74 -5.36 -6.58 19.72
CA ALA A 74 -5.59 -6.81 18.29
C ALA A 74 -4.77 -5.85 17.41
N ALA A 75 -4.63 -6.21 16.15
CA ALA A 75 -4.11 -5.32 15.13
C ALA A 75 -5.03 -4.08 14.96
N PHE A 76 -4.48 -2.98 14.49
CA PHE A 76 -5.28 -1.80 14.09
C PHE A 76 -5.97 -2.05 12.75
N THR A 77 -7.21 -1.58 12.63
CA THR A 77 -7.73 -1.21 11.31
C THR A 77 -7.08 0.10 10.90
N ALA A 78 -6.54 0.16 9.70
CA ALA A 78 -5.86 1.35 9.20
C ALA A 78 -6.32 1.71 7.79
N GLY A 79 -6.40 3.01 7.49
CA GLY A 79 -6.70 3.55 6.18
C GLY A 79 -5.65 4.55 5.74
N VAL A 80 -5.11 4.40 4.52
CA VAL A 80 -4.07 5.28 3.97
C VAL A 80 -4.55 5.93 2.69
N LEU A 81 -4.45 7.26 2.59
CA LEU A 81 -4.70 8.02 1.37
C LEU A 81 -3.40 8.17 0.59
N ILE A 82 -3.38 7.64 -0.62
CA ILE A 82 -2.23 7.72 -1.52
C ILE A 82 -2.64 8.32 -2.86
N GLY A 83 -1.88 9.28 -3.32
CA GLY A 83 -2.06 9.93 -4.62
C GLY A 83 -0.95 9.53 -5.59
N LYS A 84 -1.30 9.29 -6.86
CA LYS A 84 -0.33 9.14 -7.94
C LYS A 84 -0.38 10.36 -8.83
N ALA A 85 0.74 11.09 -8.94
CA ALA A 85 0.89 12.23 -9.81
C ALA A 85 1.16 11.83 -11.28
N GLN A 86 1.07 12.77 -12.20
CA GLN A 86 1.31 12.51 -13.64
C GLN A 86 2.76 12.17 -13.95
N ASP A 87 3.70 12.65 -13.14
CA ASP A 87 5.13 12.30 -13.23
C ASP A 87 5.48 10.89 -12.70
N GLY A 88 4.47 10.15 -12.22
CA GLY A 88 4.59 8.79 -11.72
C GLY A 88 4.90 8.67 -10.24
N ARG A 89 5.20 9.77 -9.53
CA ARG A 89 5.48 9.77 -8.08
C ARG A 89 4.21 9.54 -7.27
N PHE A 90 4.39 9.00 -6.06
CA PHE A 90 3.33 8.70 -5.12
C PHE A 90 3.42 9.64 -3.90
N TYR A 91 2.27 10.05 -3.39
CA TYR A 91 2.13 10.96 -2.26
C TYR A 91 1.22 10.32 -1.21
N ILE A 92 1.76 9.99 -0.04
CA ILE A 92 0.98 9.58 1.12
C ILE A 92 0.49 10.86 1.78
N ALA A 93 -0.82 11.10 1.74
CA ALA A 93 -1.40 12.39 2.16
C ALA A 93 -2.17 12.30 3.47
N ASP A 94 -2.54 11.09 3.90
CA ASP A 94 -3.21 10.87 5.18
C ASP A 94 -3.11 9.40 5.60
N ALA A 95 -3.09 9.18 6.90
CA ALA A 95 -3.21 7.85 7.48
C ALA A 95 -4.08 7.93 8.76
N THR A 96 -5.10 7.10 8.82
CA THR A 96 -5.97 6.97 9.99
C THR A 96 -5.97 5.54 10.50
N ARG A 97 -6.18 5.35 11.80
CA ARG A 97 -6.23 4.01 12.41
C ARG A 97 -7.12 3.98 13.64
N ILE A 98 -7.68 2.81 13.91
CA ILE A 98 -8.48 2.56 15.12
C ILE A 98 -8.28 1.11 15.60
N GLN A 99 -8.32 0.93 16.91
CA GLN A 99 -8.64 -0.34 17.56
C GLN A 99 -10.03 -0.19 18.16
N GLY A 100 -11.01 -0.93 17.69
CA GLY A 100 -12.38 -0.76 18.12
C GLY A 100 -13.29 -1.90 17.66
N SER A 101 -14.56 -1.79 18.01
CA SER A 101 -15.59 -2.72 17.56
C SER A 101 -15.83 -2.60 16.04
N ALA A 102 -16.52 -3.59 15.47
CA ALA A 102 -16.91 -3.53 14.04
C ALA A 102 -17.71 -2.25 13.71
N ALA A 103 -18.55 -1.79 14.65
CA ALA A 103 -19.30 -0.54 14.48
C ALA A 103 -18.41 0.71 14.50
N ASP A 104 -17.33 0.71 15.31
CA ASP A 104 -16.37 1.81 15.34
C ASP A 104 -15.56 1.86 14.05
N VAL A 105 -15.15 0.70 13.54
CA VAL A 105 -14.45 0.56 12.26
C VAL A 105 -15.33 1.05 11.10
N GLU A 106 -16.61 0.60 11.05
CA GLU A 106 -17.57 1.05 10.03
C GLU A 106 -17.73 2.57 10.06
N ARG A 107 -17.95 3.13 11.25
CA ARG A 107 -18.09 4.59 11.45
C ARG A 107 -16.84 5.35 10.99
N LEU A 108 -15.64 4.84 11.31
CA LEU A 108 -14.38 5.43 10.83
C LEU A 108 -14.33 5.45 9.31
N ILE A 109 -14.60 4.31 8.65
CA ILE A 109 -14.55 4.19 7.19
C ILE A 109 -15.54 5.14 6.52
N VAL A 110 -16.78 5.20 7.00
CA VAL A 110 -17.83 6.08 6.45
C VAL A 110 -17.47 7.57 6.63
N ASN A 111 -17.00 7.95 7.82
CA ASN A 111 -16.58 9.33 8.09
C ASN A 111 -15.38 9.73 7.21
N THR A 112 -14.39 8.84 7.08
CA THR A 112 -13.22 9.08 6.23
C THR A 112 -13.62 9.22 4.77
N ALA A 113 -14.55 8.38 4.27
CA ALA A 113 -15.05 8.51 2.90
C ALA A 113 -15.77 9.85 2.68
N GLY A 114 -16.52 10.33 3.68
CA GLY A 114 -17.15 11.66 3.66
C GLY A 114 -16.12 12.80 3.60
N GLN A 115 -15.01 12.69 4.31
CA GLN A 115 -13.91 13.67 4.29
C GLN A 115 -13.14 13.63 2.97
N ASP A 116 -12.84 12.45 2.45
CA ASP A 116 -12.15 12.24 1.17
C ASP A 116 -12.96 12.74 -0.04
N GLY A 117 -14.30 12.68 0.05
CA GLY A 117 -15.20 13.07 -1.03
C GLY A 117 -15.30 12.04 -2.16
N THR A 118 -16.06 12.40 -3.21
CA THR A 118 -16.42 11.47 -4.30
C THR A 118 -15.33 11.26 -5.35
N ILE A 119 -14.27 12.07 -5.33
CA ILE A 119 -13.15 11.96 -6.29
C ILE A 119 -12.11 10.92 -5.87
N VAL A 120 -12.11 10.52 -4.60
CA VAL A 120 -11.21 9.51 -4.06
C VAL A 120 -11.81 8.13 -4.27
N LYS A 121 -11.02 7.23 -4.86
CA LYS A 121 -11.40 5.83 -4.98
C LYS A 121 -11.05 5.10 -3.68
N GLY A 122 -11.99 4.27 -3.19
CA GLY A 122 -11.76 3.46 -2.00
C GLY A 122 -11.58 1.99 -2.32
N SER A 123 -10.70 1.33 -1.59
CA SER A 123 -10.45 -0.11 -1.67
C SER A 123 -10.67 -0.75 -0.31
N ILE A 124 -11.70 -1.59 -0.21
CA ILE A 124 -12.00 -2.42 0.97
C ILE A 124 -11.40 -3.81 0.73
N PRO A 125 -10.54 -4.31 1.62
CA PRO A 125 -9.98 -5.65 1.45
C PRO A 125 -11.07 -6.70 1.53
N GLN A 126 -10.96 -7.72 0.70
CA GLN A 126 -11.82 -8.89 0.70
C GLN A 126 -10.99 -10.12 1.00
N ASP A 127 -11.06 -10.59 2.24
CA ASP A 127 -10.43 -11.84 2.65
C ASP A 127 -11.00 -13.03 1.85
N PRO A 128 -10.20 -14.07 1.65
CA PRO A 128 -10.69 -15.31 1.05
C PRO A 128 -11.85 -15.93 1.84
N GLY A 129 -12.82 -16.47 1.11
CA GLY A 129 -13.98 -17.15 1.69
C GLY A 129 -15.25 -16.30 1.77
N GLN A 130 -16.34 -16.95 2.18
CA GLN A 130 -17.69 -16.34 2.17
C GLN A 130 -17.84 -15.22 3.19
N ALA A 131 -17.25 -15.36 4.38
CA ALA A 131 -17.36 -14.35 5.43
C ALA A 131 -16.68 -13.04 5.01
N GLY A 132 -15.44 -13.09 4.48
CA GLY A 132 -14.72 -11.91 3.99
C GLY A 132 -15.44 -11.24 2.83
N LYS A 133 -16.02 -12.04 1.92
CA LYS A 133 -16.84 -11.52 0.82
C LYS A 133 -18.11 -10.81 1.34
N ALA A 134 -18.82 -11.40 2.30
CA ALA A 134 -20.02 -10.80 2.88
C ALA A 134 -19.70 -9.49 3.61
N GLN A 135 -18.61 -9.45 4.39
CA GLN A 135 -18.17 -8.26 5.12
C GLN A 135 -17.79 -7.12 4.15
N SER A 136 -16.96 -7.40 3.15
CA SER A 136 -16.55 -6.38 2.18
C SER A 136 -17.73 -5.83 1.38
N GLN A 137 -18.65 -6.69 0.95
CA GLN A 137 -19.87 -6.27 0.27
C GLN A 137 -20.81 -5.44 1.17
N TYR A 138 -20.89 -5.77 2.45
CA TYR A 138 -21.64 -4.98 3.42
C TYR A 138 -21.07 -3.57 3.54
N LEU A 139 -19.75 -3.43 3.76
CA LEU A 139 -19.09 -2.13 3.86
C LEU A 139 -19.23 -1.31 2.58
N VAL A 140 -19.08 -1.92 1.41
CA VAL A 140 -19.25 -1.23 0.12
C VAL A 140 -20.70 -0.70 -0.03
N ARG A 141 -21.71 -1.43 0.46
CA ARG A 141 -23.10 -0.91 0.47
C ARG A 141 -23.29 0.29 1.40
N GLN A 142 -22.64 0.30 2.57
CA GLN A 142 -22.67 1.46 3.48
C GLN A 142 -22.01 2.71 2.88
N LEU A 143 -21.12 2.51 1.91
CA LEU A 143 -20.40 3.56 1.19
C LEU A 143 -21.09 3.97 -0.13
N ALA A 144 -22.40 3.70 -0.26
CA ALA A 144 -23.16 4.13 -1.42
C ALA A 144 -23.07 5.66 -1.62
N GLY A 145 -22.72 6.08 -2.84
CA GLY A 145 -22.45 7.49 -3.17
C GLY A 145 -20.96 7.84 -3.27
N PHE A 146 -20.07 6.95 -2.82
CA PHE A 146 -18.62 7.07 -3.00
C PHE A 146 -18.09 5.97 -3.94
N ASP A 147 -16.95 6.19 -4.62
CA ASP A 147 -16.34 5.17 -5.52
C ASP A 147 -15.52 4.16 -4.71
N TYR A 148 -16.18 3.35 -3.89
CA TYR A 148 -15.57 2.29 -3.10
C TYR A 148 -15.84 0.90 -3.69
N ARG A 149 -14.80 0.03 -3.67
CA ARG A 149 -14.89 -1.34 -4.21
C ARG A 149 -14.22 -2.33 -3.27
N ALA A 150 -14.76 -3.55 -3.28
CA ALA A 150 -14.08 -4.68 -2.66
C ALA A 150 -12.91 -5.14 -3.54
N SER A 151 -11.74 -5.32 -2.91
CA SER A 151 -10.51 -5.81 -3.56
C SER A 151 -10.13 -7.15 -2.98
N PRO A 152 -10.18 -8.25 -3.74
CA PRO A 152 -9.70 -9.55 -3.27
C PRO A 152 -8.22 -9.48 -2.87
N GLU A 153 -7.91 -9.97 -1.68
CA GLU A 153 -6.54 -10.11 -1.23
C GLU A 153 -5.94 -11.42 -1.73
N THR A 154 -4.85 -11.32 -2.49
CA THR A 154 -4.12 -12.48 -3.02
C THR A 154 -2.66 -12.40 -2.64
N GLY A 155 -2.04 -13.54 -2.34
CA GLY A 155 -0.65 -13.60 -1.90
C GLY A 155 -0.44 -13.08 -0.46
N ASP A 156 0.80 -13.07 -0.02
CA ASP A 156 1.17 -12.57 1.30
C ASP A 156 1.39 -11.04 1.30
N LYS A 157 1.34 -10.43 2.49
CA LYS A 157 1.49 -8.97 2.67
C LYS A 157 2.86 -8.46 2.21
N VAL A 158 3.90 -9.26 2.35
CA VAL A 158 5.28 -8.89 1.97
C VAL A 158 5.36 -8.74 0.46
N THR A 159 4.95 -9.77 -0.29
CA THR A 159 4.93 -9.74 -1.76
C THR A 159 4.09 -8.58 -2.31
N ARG A 160 2.94 -8.27 -1.68
CA ARG A 160 2.11 -7.14 -2.10
C ARG A 160 2.75 -5.77 -1.82
N ALA A 161 3.60 -5.68 -0.81
CA ALA A 161 4.27 -4.43 -0.44
C ALA A 161 5.57 -4.19 -1.24
N ASP A 162 6.17 -5.22 -1.86
CA ASP A 162 7.42 -5.12 -2.62
C ASP A 162 7.40 -4.00 -3.69
N PRO A 163 6.35 -3.84 -4.52
CA PRO A 163 6.34 -2.76 -5.51
C PRO A 163 6.38 -1.36 -4.90
N LEU A 164 5.71 -1.16 -3.75
CA LEU A 164 5.74 0.12 -3.05
C LEU A 164 7.11 0.35 -2.40
N ALA A 165 7.73 -0.70 -1.85
CA ALA A 165 9.06 -0.63 -1.26
C ALA A 165 10.11 -0.24 -2.31
N ALA A 166 10.05 -0.82 -3.51
CA ALA A 166 10.92 -0.46 -4.63
C ALA A 166 10.74 1.01 -5.06
N GLN A 167 9.50 1.51 -5.09
CA GLN A 167 9.24 2.93 -5.39
C GLN A 167 9.74 3.85 -4.27
N ALA A 168 9.62 3.44 -3.01
CA ALA A 168 10.13 4.20 -1.87
C ALA A 168 11.66 4.25 -1.89
N GLU A 169 12.34 3.14 -2.14
CA GLU A 169 13.80 3.07 -2.29
C GLU A 169 14.31 3.95 -3.42
N ALA A 170 13.56 4.03 -4.53
CA ALA A 170 13.87 4.91 -5.66
C ALA A 170 13.56 6.40 -5.39
N GLY A 171 13.06 6.77 -4.19
CA GLY A 171 12.68 8.15 -3.84
C GLY A 171 11.40 8.64 -4.49
N ASN A 172 10.58 7.74 -5.04
CA ASN A 172 9.33 8.07 -5.73
C ASN A 172 8.12 8.12 -4.80
N VAL A 173 8.28 7.86 -3.49
CA VAL A 173 7.21 7.93 -2.49
C VAL A 173 7.49 9.05 -1.51
N LEU A 174 6.61 10.04 -1.47
CA LEU A 174 6.73 11.22 -0.62
C LEU A 174 5.60 11.22 0.43
N ILE A 175 5.89 11.83 1.58
CA ILE A 175 4.92 11.99 2.66
C ILE A 175 4.49 13.46 2.71
N VAL A 176 3.19 13.71 2.59
CA VAL A 176 2.65 15.06 2.76
C VAL A 176 2.56 15.38 4.26
N GLN A 177 3.11 16.52 4.67
CA GLN A 177 3.05 16.97 6.06
C GLN A 177 1.60 17.23 6.48
N GLY A 178 1.20 16.71 7.65
CA GLY A 178 -0.13 16.86 8.22
C GLY A 178 -0.19 16.42 9.68
N ASP A 179 -1.34 16.59 10.30
CA ASP A 179 -1.56 16.24 11.73
C ASP A 179 -1.54 14.72 11.99
N TRP A 180 -1.43 13.92 10.96
CA TRP A 180 -1.41 12.44 11.00
C TRP A 180 0.00 11.84 11.08
N ASN A 181 1.09 12.64 10.91
CA ASN A 181 2.49 12.19 10.88
C ASN A 181 3.44 13.01 11.78
#